data_ac8241191aa0974655bb914fe1bbdcaf
#
_entry.id   ac8241191aa0974655bb914fe1bbdcaf
#
_cell.length_a   1.000
_cell.length_b   1.000
_cell.length_c   1.000
_cell.angle_alpha   90.00
_cell.angle_beta   90.00
_cell.angle_gamma   90.00
#
_symmetry.space_group_name_H-M   'P 1'
#
loop_
_entity.id
_entity.type
_entity.pdbx_description
1 polymer ?
#
loop_
_entity_poly.entity_id
_entity_poly.type
_entity_poly.pdbx_seq_one_letter_code
_entity_poly.pdbx_strand_id
1 'polypeptide(L)'
;MNKNKREINQLQNDINNKLVPKMTAYEDSIKNIKASSEQAKSLKKSYRKTVEQQINALKELQTFVSLCNQSIKANEDILDYTRLFEKNRSKVEKNMDNASAAGSTTEVHILTKKLESNSRELKATAQKNVDTNNDKEAKAQIENDIMPLIESQIKDLNQTTISDSNVNAARKNTIEMYYSLQNYYETRKETITIGEKLDKIDYNKLPKNGKDLEQYEKPFEQELKEVE
;
A
#
# COMPACT_ATOMS: atom_id res chain seq x y z
N MET A 1 -4.11 -2.63 18.62
CA MET A 1 -4.69 -2.39 17.27
C MET A 1 -5.57 -1.16 17.35
N ASN A 2 -5.34 -0.16 16.47
CA ASN A 2 -6.11 1.09 16.45
C ASN A 2 -7.60 0.77 16.17
N LYS A 3 -8.53 1.44 16.90
CA LYS A 3 -9.98 1.26 16.76
C LYS A 3 -10.44 1.44 15.30
N ASN A 4 -9.96 2.48 14.64
CA ASN A 4 -10.32 2.79 13.25
C ASN A 4 -9.90 1.69 12.27
N LYS A 5 -8.73 1.07 12.45
CA LYS A 5 -8.29 -0.07 11.63
C LYS A 5 -9.23 -1.27 11.76
N ARG A 6 -9.69 -1.56 12.98
CA ARG A 6 -10.63 -2.65 13.22
C ARG A 6 -11.96 -2.40 12.52
N GLU A 7 -12.45 -1.16 12.58
CA GLU A 7 -13.71 -0.76 11.94
C GLU A 7 -13.64 -0.83 10.40
N ILE A 8 -12.53 -0.37 9.79
CA ILE A 8 -12.32 -0.45 8.34
C ILE A 8 -12.18 -1.90 7.87
N ASN A 9 -11.44 -2.74 8.59
CA ASN A 9 -11.32 -4.16 8.28
C ASN A 9 -12.68 -4.88 8.38
N GLN A 10 -13.49 -4.55 9.41
CA GLN A 10 -14.83 -5.09 9.55
C GLN A 10 -15.71 -4.66 8.38
N LEU A 11 -15.66 -3.39 7.98
CA LEU A 11 -16.40 -2.86 6.85
C LEU A 11 -16.00 -3.59 5.55
N GLN A 12 -14.72 -3.80 5.29
CA GLN A 12 -14.24 -4.54 4.13
C GLN A 12 -14.79 -5.97 4.11
N ASN A 13 -14.77 -6.66 5.25
CA ASN A 13 -15.30 -8.00 5.37
C ASN A 13 -16.82 -8.06 5.13
N ASP A 14 -17.56 -7.09 5.66
CA ASP A 14 -19.02 -7.02 5.47
C ASP A 14 -19.37 -6.72 3.99
N ILE A 15 -18.64 -5.85 3.33
CA ILE A 15 -18.80 -5.59 1.90
C ILE A 15 -18.51 -6.86 1.10
N ASN A 16 -17.36 -7.50 1.31
CA ASN A 16 -16.91 -8.63 0.51
C ASN A 16 -17.75 -9.90 0.72
N ASN A 17 -18.10 -10.19 1.97
CA ASN A 17 -18.68 -11.47 2.34
C ASN A 17 -20.20 -11.45 2.50
N LYS A 18 -20.80 -10.25 2.63
CA LYS A 18 -22.25 -10.12 2.82
C LYS A 18 -22.91 -9.31 1.71
N LEU A 19 -22.38 -8.12 1.40
CA LEU A 19 -23.04 -7.18 0.51
C LEU A 19 -22.88 -7.58 -0.95
N VAL A 20 -21.64 -7.76 -1.41
CA VAL A 20 -21.34 -8.13 -2.81
C VAL A 20 -22.02 -9.42 -3.24
N PRO A 21 -21.99 -10.54 -2.46
CA PRO A 21 -22.70 -11.75 -2.83
C PRO A 21 -24.22 -11.57 -2.94
N LYS A 22 -24.84 -10.78 -2.05
CA LYS A 22 -26.26 -10.48 -2.11
C LYS A 22 -26.63 -9.71 -3.37
N MET A 23 -25.81 -8.72 -3.74
CA MET A 23 -26.05 -7.91 -4.95
C MET A 23 -25.86 -8.75 -6.22
N THR A 24 -24.89 -9.65 -6.26
CA THR A 24 -24.71 -10.59 -7.37
C THR A 24 -25.91 -11.52 -7.53
N ALA A 25 -26.37 -12.10 -6.42
CA ALA A 25 -27.57 -12.96 -6.44
C ALA A 25 -28.82 -12.19 -6.89
N TYR A 26 -28.92 -10.94 -6.51
CA TYR A 26 -30.01 -10.04 -6.92
C TYR A 26 -29.97 -9.74 -8.43
N GLU A 27 -28.79 -9.43 -8.96
CA GLU A 27 -28.57 -9.25 -10.41
C GLU A 27 -28.98 -10.50 -11.20
N ASP A 28 -28.59 -11.68 -10.72
CA ASP A 28 -28.91 -12.95 -11.40
C ASP A 28 -30.39 -13.27 -11.35
N SER A 29 -31.10 -12.91 -10.27
CA SER A 29 -32.55 -13.07 -10.16
C SER A 29 -33.28 -12.24 -11.25
N ILE A 30 -32.83 -11.03 -11.52
CA ILE A 30 -33.41 -10.14 -12.54
C ILE A 30 -33.22 -10.72 -13.94
N LYS A 31 -32.07 -11.31 -14.25
CA LYS A 31 -31.82 -11.96 -15.55
C LYS A 31 -32.87 -13.05 -15.85
N ASN A 32 -33.34 -13.74 -14.83
CA ASN A 32 -34.28 -14.85 -14.93
C ASN A 32 -35.76 -14.43 -14.97
N ILE A 33 -36.12 -13.16 -14.75
CA ILE A 33 -37.49 -12.66 -14.85
C ILE A 33 -37.97 -12.80 -16.30
N LYS A 34 -39.08 -13.51 -16.52
CA LYS A 34 -39.74 -13.61 -17.84
C LYS A 34 -40.62 -12.38 -18.05
N ALA A 35 -40.41 -11.69 -19.15
CA ALA A 35 -41.20 -10.53 -19.57
C ALA A 35 -41.81 -10.78 -20.95
N SER A 36 -43.13 -10.89 -21.06
CA SER A 36 -43.85 -11.25 -22.30
C SER A 36 -44.40 -10.05 -23.06
N SER A 37 -44.83 -9.01 -22.38
CA SER A 37 -45.31 -7.76 -23.00
C SER A 37 -44.20 -6.76 -23.24
N GLU A 38 -44.36 -5.82 -24.14
CA GLU A 38 -43.38 -4.74 -24.37
C GLU A 38 -43.19 -3.86 -23.12
N GLN A 39 -44.28 -3.57 -22.41
CA GLN A 39 -44.22 -2.85 -21.14
C GLN A 39 -43.41 -3.60 -20.08
N ALA A 40 -43.64 -4.91 -19.91
CA ALA A 40 -42.90 -5.74 -18.98
C ALA A 40 -41.39 -5.82 -19.36
N LYS A 41 -41.06 -5.82 -20.65
CA LYS A 41 -39.69 -5.75 -21.13
C LYS A 41 -39.03 -4.41 -20.82
N SER A 42 -39.76 -3.28 -20.98
CA SER A 42 -39.27 -1.94 -20.63
C SER A 42 -38.97 -1.86 -19.12
N LEU A 43 -39.92 -2.24 -18.28
CA LEU A 43 -39.74 -2.27 -16.83
C LEU A 43 -38.58 -3.14 -16.39
N LYS A 44 -38.45 -4.33 -16.97
CA LYS A 44 -37.29 -5.22 -16.70
C LYS A 44 -35.98 -4.53 -17.06
N LYS A 45 -35.90 -3.83 -18.19
CA LYS A 45 -34.70 -3.11 -18.64
C LYS A 45 -34.37 -1.95 -17.70
N SER A 46 -35.35 -1.17 -17.29
CA SER A 46 -35.19 -0.06 -16.34
C SER A 46 -34.73 -0.55 -14.97
N TYR A 47 -35.34 -1.60 -14.44
CA TYR A 47 -34.96 -2.22 -13.17
C TYR A 47 -33.54 -2.78 -13.21
N ARG A 48 -33.18 -3.48 -14.30
CA ARG A 48 -31.81 -3.95 -14.49
C ARG A 48 -30.80 -2.80 -14.47
N LYS A 49 -31.08 -1.69 -15.13
CA LYS A 49 -30.23 -0.49 -15.11
C LYS A 49 -30.04 0.07 -13.71
N THR A 50 -31.10 0.14 -12.93
CA THR A 50 -31.07 0.55 -11.52
C THR A 50 -30.11 -0.33 -10.71
N VAL A 51 -30.26 -1.64 -10.82
CA VAL A 51 -29.41 -2.60 -10.08
C VAL A 51 -27.95 -2.53 -10.53
N GLU A 52 -27.70 -2.38 -11.83
CA GLU A 52 -26.35 -2.17 -12.36
C GLU A 52 -25.70 -0.90 -11.77
N GLN A 53 -26.45 0.19 -11.63
CA GLN A 53 -25.96 1.42 -11.00
C GLN A 53 -25.66 1.26 -9.51
N GLN A 54 -26.52 0.56 -8.77
CA GLN A 54 -26.30 0.23 -7.36
C GLN A 54 -25.06 -0.65 -7.18
N ILE A 55 -24.88 -1.68 -8.01
CA ILE A 55 -23.71 -2.55 -7.99
C ILE A 55 -22.43 -1.76 -8.27
N ASN A 56 -22.43 -0.86 -9.24
CA ASN A 56 -21.28 -0.03 -9.55
C ASN A 56 -20.90 0.89 -8.39
N ALA A 57 -21.86 1.54 -7.74
CA ALA A 57 -21.60 2.35 -6.55
C ALA A 57 -21.01 1.53 -5.40
N LEU A 58 -21.47 0.31 -5.20
CA LEU A 58 -20.93 -0.60 -4.18
C LEU A 58 -19.51 -1.11 -4.52
N LYS A 59 -19.21 -1.34 -5.80
CA LYS A 59 -17.86 -1.69 -6.25
C LYS A 59 -16.87 -0.53 -6.05
N GLU A 60 -17.30 0.70 -6.27
CA GLU A 60 -16.50 1.89 -5.97
C GLU A 60 -16.20 1.99 -4.46
N LEU A 61 -17.22 1.80 -3.61
CA LEU A 61 -17.05 1.74 -2.16
C LEU A 61 -16.10 0.62 -1.73
N GLN A 62 -16.23 -0.57 -2.31
CA GLN A 62 -15.34 -1.71 -2.07
C GLN A 62 -13.88 -1.35 -2.40
N THR A 63 -13.67 -0.73 -3.55
CA THR A 63 -12.34 -0.28 -3.99
C THR A 63 -11.76 0.75 -3.02
N PHE A 64 -12.55 1.74 -2.63
CA PHE A 64 -12.14 2.76 -1.66
C PHE A 64 -11.72 2.15 -0.32
N VAL A 65 -12.56 1.29 0.27
CA VAL A 65 -12.26 0.65 1.56
C VAL A 65 -11.03 -0.24 1.46
N SER A 66 -10.84 -0.95 0.35
CA SER A 66 -9.65 -1.77 0.09
C SER A 66 -8.38 -0.91 0.04
N LEU A 67 -8.41 0.22 -0.67
CA LEU A 67 -7.28 1.16 -0.74
C LEU A 67 -6.96 1.78 0.62
N CYS A 68 -7.97 2.12 1.43
CA CYS A 68 -7.77 2.59 2.79
C CYS A 68 -7.03 1.55 3.66
N ASN A 69 -7.42 0.27 3.57
CA ASN A 69 -6.76 -0.81 4.30
C ASN A 69 -5.32 -1.03 3.81
N GLN A 70 -5.07 -0.98 2.50
CA GLN A 70 -3.72 -1.04 1.93
C GLN A 70 -2.86 0.12 2.44
N SER A 71 -3.40 1.35 2.47
CA SER A 71 -2.70 2.53 2.99
C SER A 71 -2.32 2.37 4.47
N ILE A 72 -3.26 1.89 5.30
CA ILE A 72 -2.98 1.64 6.71
C ILE A 72 -1.87 0.60 6.88
N LYS A 73 -1.95 -0.51 6.13
CA LYS A 73 -0.95 -1.56 6.18
C LYS A 73 0.42 -1.06 5.73
N ALA A 74 0.51 -0.37 4.61
CA ALA A 74 1.76 0.17 4.11
C ALA A 74 2.43 1.15 5.10
N ASN A 75 1.64 2.00 5.78
CA ASN A 75 2.17 2.88 6.82
C ASN A 75 2.68 2.11 8.06
N GLU A 76 2.02 1.02 8.45
CA GLU A 76 2.52 0.14 9.51
C GLU A 76 3.83 -0.55 9.09
N ASP A 77 3.89 -1.08 7.88
CA ASP A 77 5.09 -1.73 7.34
C ASP A 77 6.28 -0.74 7.29
N ILE A 78 6.07 0.52 6.89
CA ILE A 78 7.07 1.60 6.94
C ILE A 78 7.62 1.78 8.36
N LEU A 79 6.74 1.84 9.36
CA LEU A 79 7.16 1.99 10.77
C LEU A 79 7.95 0.77 11.25
N ASP A 80 7.55 -0.44 10.85
CA ASP A 80 8.24 -1.67 11.24
C ASP A 80 9.62 -1.78 10.57
N TYR A 81 9.76 -1.41 9.30
CA TYR A 81 11.06 -1.36 8.62
C TYR A 81 11.97 -0.30 9.22
N THR A 82 11.44 0.86 9.62
CA THR A 82 12.20 1.89 10.36
C THR A 82 12.71 1.34 11.70
N ARG A 83 11.89 0.61 12.46
CA ARG A 83 12.30 -0.03 13.72
C ARG A 83 13.37 -1.11 13.50
N LEU A 84 13.24 -1.91 12.44
CA LEU A 84 14.23 -2.92 12.08
C LEU A 84 15.56 -2.28 11.69
N PHE A 85 15.51 -1.19 10.92
CA PHE A 85 16.71 -0.41 10.59
C PHE A 85 17.45 0.06 11.85
N GLU A 86 16.75 0.73 12.77
CA GLU A 86 17.34 1.24 14.01
C GLU A 86 17.85 0.10 14.93
N LYS A 87 17.12 -1.01 15.01
CA LYS A 87 17.57 -2.20 15.75
C LYS A 87 18.87 -2.76 15.19
N ASN A 88 19.00 -2.87 13.88
CA ASN A 88 20.22 -3.39 13.26
C ASN A 88 21.35 -2.37 13.35
N ARG A 89 21.07 -1.07 13.24
CA ARG A 89 22.05 0.00 13.48
C ARG A 89 22.66 -0.09 14.87
N SER A 90 21.85 -0.25 15.91
CA SER A 90 22.34 -0.41 17.28
C SER A 90 23.23 -1.65 17.45
N LYS A 91 22.94 -2.75 16.72
CA LYS A 91 23.80 -3.92 16.70
C LYS A 91 25.13 -3.66 15.98
N VAL A 92 25.12 -2.90 14.89
CA VAL A 92 26.34 -2.47 14.19
C VAL A 92 27.23 -1.70 15.14
N GLU A 93 26.71 -0.66 15.80
CA GLU A 93 27.44 0.18 16.75
C GLU A 93 28.06 -0.69 17.87
N LYS A 94 27.27 -1.54 18.52
CA LYS A 94 27.75 -2.44 19.58
C LYS A 94 28.87 -3.38 19.12
N ASN A 95 28.74 -3.96 17.93
CA ASN A 95 29.76 -4.88 17.41
C ASN A 95 31.05 -4.15 17.04
N MET A 96 30.94 -2.92 16.50
CA MET A 96 32.11 -2.08 16.20
C MET A 96 32.84 -1.66 17.48
N ASP A 97 32.12 -1.31 18.55
CA ASP A 97 32.71 -1.00 19.86
C ASP A 97 33.44 -2.21 20.46
N ASN A 98 32.83 -3.41 20.39
CA ASN A 98 33.44 -4.64 20.86
C ASN A 98 34.74 -4.98 20.08
N ALA A 99 34.73 -4.79 18.75
CA ALA A 99 35.90 -5.00 17.92
C ALA A 99 37.00 -3.99 18.24
N SER A 100 36.65 -2.73 18.44
CA SER A 100 37.60 -1.68 18.84
C SER A 100 38.27 -2.01 20.19
N ALA A 101 37.49 -2.43 21.18
CA ALA A 101 37.96 -2.83 22.50
C ALA A 101 38.88 -4.08 22.44
N ALA A 102 38.66 -4.98 21.49
CA ALA A 102 39.48 -6.15 21.22
C ALA A 102 40.75 -5.85 20.41
N GLY A 103 40.96 -4.61 19.95
CA GLY A 103 42.16 -4.20 19.21
C GLY A 103 42.10 -4.38 17.70
N SER A 104 40.93 -4.72 17.12
CA SER A 104 40.73 -4.90 15.65
C SER A 104 40.61 -3.57 14.92
N THR A 105 41.50 -2.62 15.21
CA THR A 105 41.39 -1.22 14.77
C THR A 105 41.42 -1.06 13.24
N THR A 106 42.19 -1.87 12.52
CA THR A 106 42.30 -1.78 11.05
C THR A 106 41.01 -2.15 10.36
N GLU A 107 40.38 -3.28 10.69
CA GLU A 107 39.14 -3.72 10.06
C GLU A 107 37.95 -2.85 10.47
N VAL A 108 37.91 -2.37 11.74
CA VAL A 108 36.97 -1.37 12.21
C VAL A 108 37.06 -0.10 11.32
N HIS A 109 38.26 0.40 11.08
CA HIS A 109 38.46 1.57 10.25
C HIS A 109 38.01 1.36 8.80
N ILE A 110 38.30 0.20 8.21
CA ILE A 110 37.85 -0.16 6.84
C ILE A 110 36.33 -0.13 6.77
N LEU A 111 35.63 -0.80 7.69
CA LEU A 111 34.17 -0.87 7.68
C LEU A 111 33.57 0.51 7.96
N THR A 112 34.08 1.28 8.92
CA THR A 112 33.62 2.63 9.25
C THR A 112 33.66 3.55 8.03
N LYS A 113 34.80 3.63 7.35
CA LYS A 113 34.93 4.45 6.13
C LYS A 113 33.92 4.08 5.05
N LYS A 114 33.70 2.76 4.87
CA LYS A 114 32.72 2.26 3.90
C LYS A 114 31.29 2.69 4.30
N LEU A 115 30.92 2.54 5.56
CA LEU A 115 29.60 2.95 6.06
C LEU A 115 29.37 4.46 5.98
N GLU A 116 30.38 5.27 6.26
CA GLU A 116 30.33 6.72 6.14
C GLU A 116 30.14 7.16 4.67
N SER A 117 30.85 6.52 3.71
CA SER A 117 30.66 6.80 2.28
C SER A 117 29.26 6.43 1.84
N ASN A 118 28.81 5.22 2.16
CA ASN A 118 27.48 4.73 1.83
C ASN A 118 26.37 5.63 2.40
N SER A 119 26.51 6.02 3.68
CA SER A 119 25.53 6.93 4.33
C SER A 119 25.46 8.28 3.66
N ARG A 120 26.61 8.85 3.25
CA ARG A 120 26.68 10.13 2.55
C ARG A 120 25.97 10.07 1.18
N GLU A 121 26.26 9.01 0.42
CA GLU A 121 25.66 8.80 -0.91
C GLU A 121 24.14 8.57 -0.80
N LEU A 122 23.69 7.71 0.10
CA LEU A 122 22.27 7.47 0.36
C LEU A 122 21.55 8.73 0.79
N LYS A 123 22.14 9.52 1.70
CA LYS A 123 21.55 10.77 2.16
C LYS A 123 21.43 11.78 1.01
N ALA A 124 22.45 11.93 0.18
CA ALA A 124 22.42 12.86 -0.95
C ALA A 124 21.39 12.43 -2.01
N THR A 125 21.25 11.12 -2.27
CA THR A 125 20.28 10.58 -3.21
C THR A 125 18.85 10.69 -2.65
N ALA A 126 18.66 10.37 -1.37
CA ALA A 126 17.34 10.45 -0.72
C ALA A 126 16.85 11.90 -0.57
N GLN A 127 17.75 12.87 -0.38
CA GLN A 127 17.38 14.29 -0.28
C GLN A 127 16.68 14.78 -1.54
N LYS A 128 17.15 14.38 -2.72
CA LYS A 128 16.50 14.72 -4.01
C LYS A 128 15.05 14.22 -4.05
N ASN A 129 14.78 13.04 -3.48
CA ASN A 129 13.44 12.48 -3.42
C ASN A 129 12.50 13.25 -2.47
N VAL A 130 13.02 13.74 -1.34
CA VAL A 130 12.26 14.55 -0.40
C VAL A 130 11.89 15.92 -0.98
N ASP A 131 12.76 16.47 -1.80
CA ASP A 131 12.62 17.82 -2.37
C ASP A 131 11.64 17.86 -3.57
N THR A 132 11.22 16.68 -4.11
CA THR A 132 10.24 16.66 -5.19
C THR A 132 8.80 16.70 -4.65
N ASN A 133 7.97 17.53 -5.29
CA ASN A 133 6.53 17.61 -5.01
C ASN A 133 5.69 16.80 -6.03
N ASN A 134 6.34 15.96 -6.84
CA ASN A 134 5.71 15.18 -7.90
C ASN A 134 5.82 13.69 -7.61
N ASP A 135 4.70 13.03 -7.36
CA ASP A 135 4.61 11.60 -7.03
C ASP A 135 5.23 10.70 -8.10
N LYS A 136 5.05 11.01 -9.38
CA LYS A 136 5.65 10.26 -10.49
C LYS A 136 7.17 10.37 -10.48
N GLU A 137 7.68 11.56 -10.21
CA GLU A 137 9.11 11.82 -10.10
C GLU A 137 9.69 11.15 -8.85
N ALA A 138 8.99 11.23 -7.71
CA ALA A 138 9.40 10.56 -6.48
C ALA A 138 9.50 9.03 -6.66
N LYS A 139 8.52 8.41 -7.35
CA LYS A 139 8.57 6.98 -7.69
C LYS A 139 9.74 6.64 -8.61
N ALA A 140 9.95 7.44 -9.64
CA ALA A 140 11.06 7.24 -10.59
C ALA A 140 12.43 7.34 -9.89
N GLN A 141 12.62 8.29 -9.00
CA GLN A 141 13.86 8.44 -8.22
C GLN A 141 14.08 7.27 -7.26
N ILE A 142 13.02 6.77 -6.61
CA ILE A 142 13.13 5.56 -5.79
C ILE A 142 13.61 4.39 -6.65
N GLU A 143 12.99 4.18 -7.80
CA GLU A 143 13.23 3.03 -8.66
C GLU A 143 14.58 3.08 -9.40
N ASN A 144 14.97 4.26 -9.87
CA ASN A 144 16.15 4.41 -10.73
C ASN A 144 17.41 4.85 -9.99
N ASP A 145 17.28 5.48 -8.82
CA ASP A 145 18.42 6.05 -8.09
C ASP A 145 18.64 5.38 -6.73
N ILE A 146 17.58 5.33 -5.88
CA ILE A 146 17.73 4.89 -4.49
C ILE A 146 17.88 3.37 -4.40
N MET A 147 16.99 2.61 -5.06
CA MET A 147 17.00 1.15 -5.00
C MET A 147 18.27 0.54 -5.57
N PRO A 148 18.76 0.94 -6.76
CA PRO A 148 20.02 0.46 -7.31
C PRO A 148 21.22 0.81 -6.44
N LEU A 149 21.22 1.97 -5.79
CA LEU A 149 22.29 2.37 -4.88
C LEU A 149 22.34 1.45 -3.64
N ILE A 150 21.18 1.18 -3.01
CA ILE A 150 21.10 0.26 -1.87
C ILE A 150 21.59 -1.14 -2.27
N GLU A 151 21.15 -1.66 -3.41
CA GLU A 151 21.57 -2.96 -3.94
C GLU A 151 23.09 -3.02 -4.19
N SER A 152 23.65 -1.98 -4.77
CA SER A 152 25.09 -1.87 -4.99
C SER A 152 25.88 -1.88 -3.68
N GLN A 153 25.40 -1.15 -2.66
CA GLN A 153 26.03 -1.08 -1.35
C GLN A 153 25.91 -2.42 -0.59
N ILE A 154 24.80 -3.14 -0.70
CA ILE A 154 24.64 -4.50 -0.17
C ILE A 154 25.63 -5.45 -0.84
N LYS A 155 25.74 -5.38 -2.17
CA LYS A 155 26.68 -6.21 -2.93
C LYS A 155 28.13 -5.95 -2.53
N ASP A 156 28.52 -4.70 -2.41
CA ASP A 156 29.86 -4.30 -2.00
C ASP A 156 30.18 -4.77 -0.56
N LEU A 157 29.25 -4.63 0.37
CA LEU A 157 29.39 -5.17 1.73
C LEU A 157 29.51 -6.70 1.74
N ASN A 158 28.77 -7.42 0.91
CA ASN A 158 28.86 -8.88 0.80
C ASN A 158 30.23 -9.33 0.28
N GLN A 159 30.86 -8.56 -0.60
CA GLN A 159 32.19 -8.83 -1.16
C GLN A 159 33.34 -8.39 -0.25
N THR A 160 33.06 -7.63 0.82
CA THR A 160 34.05 -7.13 1.74
C THR A 160 34.56 -8.27 2.64
N THR A 161 35.84 -8.61 2.53
CA THR A 161 36.50 -9.62 3.38
C THR A 161 36.83 -9.02 4.73
N ILE A 162 36.38 -9.65 5.81
CA ILE A 162 36.58 -9.27 7.20
C ILE A 162 36.85 -10.53 7.99
N SER A 163 37.96 -10.54 8.74
CA SER A 163 38.44 -11.69 9.54
C SER A 163 37.93 -11.63 10.97
N ASP A 164 37.87 -10.43 11.56
CA ASP A 164 37.39 -10.24 12.93
C ASP A 164 35.90 -10.58 13.03
N SER A 165 35.56 -11.38 14.04
CA SER A 165 34.18 -11.88 14.23
C SER A 165 33.18 -10.77 14.55
N ASN A 166 33.59 -9.76 15.34
CA ASN A 166 32.73 -8.65 15.72
C ASN A 166 32.52 -7.69 14.52
N VAL A 167 33.60 -7.35 13.79
CA VAL A 167 33.50 -6.53 12.58
C VAL A 167 32.65 -7.22 11.50
N ASN A 168 32.80 -8.55 11.36
CA ASN A 168 32.00 -9.35 10.44
C ASN A 168 30.51 -9.39 10.88
N ALA A 169 30.25 -9.48 12.19
CA ALA A 169 28.87 -9.35 12.70
C ALA A 169 28.29 -7.95 12.44
N ALA A 170 29.08 -6.87 12.60
CA ALA A 170 28.69 -5.52 12.24
C ALA A 170 28.35 -5.42 10.75
N ARG A 171 29.22 -5.97 9.86
CA ARG A 171 28.98 -6.01 8.41
C ARG A 171 27.67 -6.70 8.06
N LYS A 172 27.39 -7.87 8.65
CA LYS A 172 26.13 -8.60 8.43
C LYS A 172 24.91 -7.81 8.91
N ASN A 173 24.99 -7.19 10.11
CA ASN A 173 23.90 -6.35 10.61
C ASN A 173 23.70 -5.09 9.75
N THR A 174 24.75 -4.55 9.12
CA THR A 174 24.62 -3.46 8.14
C THR A 174 23.86 -3.90 6.90
N ILE A 175 24.11 -5.10 6.39
CA ILE A 175 23.37 -5.68 5.26
C ILE A 175 21.88 -5.81 5.62
N GLU A 176 21.56 -6.32 6.81
CA GLU A 176 20.18 -6.41 7.30
C GLU A 176 19.53 -5.02 7.48
N MET A 177 20.32 -4.04 7.90
CA MET A 177 19.86 -2.63 7.97
C MET A 177 19.50 -2.10 6.57
N TYR A 178 20.29 -2.41 5.55
CA TYR A 178 20.04 -2.00 4.18
C TYR A 178 18.87 -2.75 3.54
N TYR A 179 18.63 -4.02 3.84
CA TYR A 179 17.40 -4.71 3.45
C TYR A 179 16.16 -4.07 4.08
N SER A 180 16.26 -3.62 5.33
CA SER A 180 15.17 -2.87 5.97
C SER A 180 14.90 -1.55 5.24
N LEU A 181 15.95 -0.85 4.80
CA LEU A 181 15.84 0.38 4.03
C LEU A 181 15.27 0.13 2.62
N GLN A 182 15.65 -0.95 1.97
CA GLN A 182 15.09 -1.38 0.68
C GLN A 182 13.58 -1.60 0.79
N ASN A 183 13.15 -2.37 1.77
CA ASN A 183 11.73 -2.61 2.03
C ASN A 183 10.96 -1.32 2.36
N TYR A 184 11.57 -0.40 3.12
CA TYR A 184 11.01 0.93 3.38
C TYR A 184 10.72 1.69 2.08
N TYR A 185 11.68 1.76 1.15
CA TYR A 185 11.50 2.49 -0.11
C TYR A 185 10.52 1.80 -1.06
N GLU A 186 10.52 0.45 -1.13
CA GLU A 186 9.48 -0.28 -1.88
C GLU A 186 8.08 0.04 -1.35
N THR A 187 7.90 0.02 -0.03
CA THR A 187 6.62 0.35 0.59
C THR A 187 6.27 1.83 0.40
N ARG A 188 7.28 2.72 0.41
CA ARG A 188 7.06 4.15 0.09
C ARG A 188 6.53 4.34 -1.32
N LYS A 189 7.07 3.64 -2.31
CA LYS A 189 6.57 3.60 -3.69
C LYS A 189 5.12 3.10 -3.76
N GLU A 190 4.79 2.09 -2.96
CA GLU A 190 3.42 1.57 -2.84
C GLU A 190 2.47 2.63 -2.25
N THR A 191 2.87 3.35 -1.19
CA THR A 191 2.02 4.41 -0.60
C THR A 191 1.68 5.50 -1.60
N ILE A 192 2.63 5.91 -2.43
CA ILE A 192 2.40 6.87 -3.52
C ILE A 192 1.37 6.31 -4.51
N THR A 193 1.53 5.06 -4.92
CA THR A 193 0.60 4.41 -5.87
C THR A 193 -0.82 4.28 -5.30
N ILE A 194 -0.95 4.02 -4.00
CA ILE A 194 -2.25 3.99 -3.31
C ILE A 194 -2.87 5.39 -3.30
N GLY A 195 -2.07 6.43 -2.99
CA GLY A 195 -2.50 7.84 -3.06
C GLY A 195 -3.05 8.21 -4.43
N GLU A 196 -2.29 7.93 -5.51
CA GLU A 196 -2.72 8.16 -6.90
C GLU A 196 -4.05 7.47 -7.26
N LYS A 197 -4.33 6.31 -6.65
CA LYS A 197 -5.60 5.59 -6.86
C LYS A 197 -6.73 6.19 -6.04
N LEU A 198 -6.46 6.61 -4.81
CA LEU A 198 -7.43 7.29 -3.95
C LEU A 198 -7.86 8.63 -4.54
N ASP A 199 -6.95 9.40 -5.12
CA ASP A 199 -7.24 10.70 -5.74
C ASP A 199 -8.15 10.60 -6.96
N LYS A 200 -8.25 9.41 -7.58
CA LYS A 200 -9.17 9.15 -8.70
C LYS A 200 -10.60 8.81 -8.26
N ILE A 201 -10.83 8.57 -6.97
CA ILE A 201 -12.14 8.22 -6.45
C ILE A 201 -12.96 9.48 -6.21
N ASP A 202 -14.14 9.54 -6.81
CA ASP A 202 -15.11 10.60 -6.52
C ASP A 202 -15.87 10.29 -5.22
N TYR A 203 -15.37 10.84 -4.12
CA TYR A 203 -15.95 10.62 -2.78
C TYR A 203 -17.41 11.04 -2.67
N ASN A 204 -17.89 11.95 -3.54
CA ASN A 204 -19.27 12.41 -3.53
C ASN A 204 -20.24 11.36 -4.08
N LYS A 205 -19.73 10.42 -4.88
CA LYS A 205 -20.51 9.31 -5.45
C LYS A 205 -20.52 8.06 -4.57
N LEU A 206 -19.67 8.01 -3.55
CA LEU A 206 -19.65 6.86 -2.65
C LEU A 206 -20.92 6.85 -1.78
N PRO A 207 -21.63 5.71 -1.72
CA PRO A 207 -22.80 5.58 -0.85
C PRO A 207 -22.37 5.63 0.62
N LYS A 208 -22.94 6.55 1.39
CA LYS A 208 -22.69 6.72 2.84
C LYS A 208 -23.58 5.81 3.68
N ASN A 209 -24.74 5.45 3.12
CA ASN A 209 -25.72 4.57 3.75
C ASN A 209 -26.64 3.95 2.67
N GLY A 210 -27.54 3.05 3.08
CA GLY A 210 -28.46 2.37 2.15
C GLY A 210 -29.38 3.31 1.38
N LYS A 211 -29.78 4.44 1.98
CA LYS A 211 -30.67 5.43 1.33
C LYS A 211 -30.02 6.11 0.13
N ASP A 212 -28.69 6.22 0.12
CA ASP A 212 -27.98 6.78 -1.02
C ASP A 212 -28.08 5.87 -2.26
N LEU A 213 -28.38 4.58 -2.08
CA LEU A 213 -28.62 3.63 -3.16
C LEU A 213 -30.06 3.72 -3.67
N GLU A 214 -31.04 4.13 -2.84
CA GLU A 214 -32.45 4.30 -3.21
C GLU A 214 -32.63 5.38 -4.31
N GLN A 215 -31.72 6.35 -4.40
CA GLN A 215 -31.76 7.36 -5.47
C GLN A 215 -31.74 6.76 -6.89
N TYR A 216 -31.13 5.58 -7.05
CA TYR A 216 -31.09 4.88 -8.34
C TYR A 216 -32.42 4.20 -8.68
N GLU A 217 -33.34 4.02 -7.73
CA GLU A 217 -34.64 3.39 -7.91
C GLU A 217 -35.69 4.38 -8.50
N LYS A 218 -35.52 5.67 -8.26
CA LYS A 218 -36.49 6.70 -8.68
C LYS A 218 -36.93 6.63 -10.14
N PRO A 219 -36.03 6.45 -11.14
CA PRO A 219 -36.46 6.33 -12.53
C PRO A 219 -37.36 5.12 -12.79
N PHE A 220 -37.03 3.99 -12.16
CA PHE A 220 -37.81 2.76 -12.24
C PHE A 220 -39.18 2.93 -11.57
N GLU A 221 -39.26 3.55 -10.39
CA GLU A 221 -40.51 3.82 -9.68
C GLU A 221 -41.45 4.74 -10.47
N GLN A 222 -40.88 5.70 -11.21
CA GLN A 222 -41.67 6.57 -12.11
C GLN A 222 -42.27 5.76 -13.25
N GLU A 223 -41.48 4.96 -13.92
CA GLU A 223 -41.89 4.09 -15.04
C GLU A 223 -42.91 3.04 -14.59
N LEU A 224 -42.80 2.53 -13.36
CA LEU A 224 -43.79 1.61 -12.78
C LEU A 224 -45.15 2.25 -12.57
N LYS A 225 -45.19 3.50 -12.08
CA LYS A 225 -46.45 4.27 -11.90
C LYS A 225 -47.16 4.61 -13.20
N GLU A 226 -46.44 4.70 -14.32
CA GLU A 226 -47.04 4.96 -15.64
C GLU A 226 -47.68 3.70 -16.23
N VAL A 227 -47.44 2.53 -15.67
CA VAL A 227 -47.95 1.23 -16.13
C VAL A 227 -49.09 0.72 -15.26
N GLU A 228 -49.28 1.26 -14.04
CA GLU A 228 -50.41 1.02 -13.16
C GLU A 228 -51.62 1.86 -13.61
#